data_8901d6e00a3b9e0c044f7460b04ef549
#
_entry.id   8901d6e00a3b9e0c044f7460b04ef549
#
_cell.length_a   1.000
_cell.length_b   1.000
_cell.length_c   1.000
_cell.angle_alpha   90.00
_cell.angle_beta   90.00
_cell.angle_gamma   90.00
#
_symmetry.space_group_name_H-M   'P 1'
#
loop_
_entity.id
_entity.type
_entity.pdbx_description
1 polymer ?
#
loop_
_entity_poly.entity_id
_entity_poly.type
_entity_poly.pdbx_seq_one_letter_code
_entity_poly.pdbx_strand_id
1 'polypeptide(L)'
;MWLACALLPGVVACAAAPLPSAPTVTQGASRSAAGPLPVPANLLALTQPAGQSRLMSTVDKQSYWPLSEYFETQRNEAYCSVASSVMALNALGIKRPASSQYPDFPYFSQEDFFRTVDPNIANPARVNREGMTLDQLAAVLSQFPVSVTKYHSGDLTLAQFRDLVRDATAHDDGFALLNFRRVEIGEKGGGHWSPLAAFDAASDSALLLDVARYKYPAVWVPIAQLYAASQAVDNVSGVSRGVVVVRKR
;
A
#
# COMPACT_ATOMS: atom_id res chain seq x y z
N MET A 1 59.38 36.84 78.08
CA MET A 1 59.76 35.44 77.69
C MET A 1 58.51 34.73 77.20
N TRP A 2 58.23 34.78 75.95
CA TRP A 2 57.12 34.10 75.34
C TRP A 2 57.64 33.18 74.18
N LEU A 3 57.46 31.83 74.34
CA LEU A 3 57.70 30.86 73.26
C LEU A 3 56.59 30.83 72.25
N ALA A 4 56.88 31.10 71.04
CA ALA A 4 55.94 30.89 69.95
C ALA A 4 56.14 29.44 69.40
N CYS A 5 55.08 28.66 69.46
CA CYS A 5 55.05 27.32 68.88
C CYS A 5 54.42 27.40 67.47
N ALA A 6 55.22 27.14 66.45
CA ALA A 6 54.76 27.14 65.06
C ALA A 6 54.12 25.77 64.71
N LEU A 7 52.83 25.76 64.34
CA LEU A 7 52.13 24.59 63.81
C LEU A 7 52.22 24.63 62.27
N LEU A 8 52.83 23.61 61.69
CA LEU A 8 52.79 23.35 60.23
C LEU A 8 51.53 22.62 59.85
N PRO A 9 50.78 23.05 58.81
CA PRO A 9 49.64 22.29 58.30
C PRO A 9 50.14 21.18 57.35
N GLY A 10 49.81 19.93 57.70
CA GLY A 10 50.04 18.77 56.83
C GLY A 10 49.01 18.77 55.70
N VAL A 11 49.49 18.81 54.45
CA VAL A 11 48.68 18.64 53.26
C VAL A 11 48.43 17.15 53.05
N VAL A 12 47.22 16.69 53.26
CA VAL A 12 46.78 15.34 52.90
C VAL A 12 46.38 15.37 51.42
N ALA A 13 47.22 14.79 50.57
CA ALA A 13 46.90 14.57 49.17
C ALA A 13 45.92 13.37 49.05
N CYS A 14 44.64 13.65 48.77
CA CYS A 14 43.70 12.62 48.34
C CYS A 14 44.03 12.20 46.90
N ALA A 15 44.55 11.00 46.71
CA ALA A 15 44.67 10.36 45.40
C ALA A 15 43.26 9.96 44.92
N ALA A 16 42.73 10.63 43.92
CA ALA A 16 41.51 10.23 43.24
C ALA A 16 41.73 8.94 42.43
N ALA A 17 40.98 7.89 42.74
CA ALA A 17 40.93 6.69 41.94
C ALA A 17 40.39 6.97 40.52
N PRO A 18 40.95 6.35 39.48
CA PRO A 18 40.45 6.53 38.11
C PRO A 18 39.01 5.97 38.00
N LEU A 19 38.11 6.78 37.46
CA LEU A 19 36.74 6.36 37.12
C LEU A 19 36.77 5.23 36.08
N PRO A 20 35.91 4.21 36.20
CA PRO A 20 35.80 3.16 35.21
C PRO A 20 35.37 3.78 33.86
N SER A 21 36.09 3.40 32.80
CA SER A 21 35.81 3.80 31.43
C SER A 21 34.39 3.41 31.06
N ALA A 22 33.60 4.36 30.57
CA ALA A 22 32.26 4.10 30.04
C ALA A 22 32.31 3.04 28.91
N PRO A 23 31.35 2.11 28.86
CA PRO A 23 31.33 1.12 27.78
C PRO A 23 31.23 1.85 26.43
N THR A 24 32.14 1.54 25.53
CA THR A 24 32.13 1.99 24.14
C THR A 24 30.85 1.42 23.51
N VAL A 25 29.83 2.26 23.32
CA VAL A 25 28.67 1.90 22.52
C VAL A 25 29.15 1.72 21.10
N THR A 26 29.28 0.47 20.68
CA THR A 26 29.52 0.11 19.28
C THR A 26 28.29 0.66 18.52
N GLN A 27 28.48 1.75 17.78
CA GLN A 27 27.46 2.23 16.84
C GLN A 27 27.20 1.09 15.87
N GLY A 28 26.05 0.40 16.07
CA GLY A 28 25.53 -0.55 15.12
C GLY A 28 25.49 0.13 13.76
N ALA A 29 26.07 -0.52 12.75
CA ALA A 29 26.08 -0.02 11.39
C ALA A 29 24.66 0.47 11.05
N SER A 30 24.51 1.77 10.80
CA SER A 30 23.24 2.36 10.37
C SER A 30 22.90 1.66 9.06
N ARG A 31 21.83 0.83 9.05
CA ARG A 31 21.26 0.34 7.81
C ARG A 31 20.87 1.59 7.04
N SER A 32 21.63 1.88 5.98
CA SER A 32 21.24 2.88 5.00
C SER A 32 19.81 2.54 4.60
N ALA A 33 18.87 3.47 4.80
CA ALA A 33 17.50 3.29 4.38
C ALA A 33 17.52 3.06 2.87
N ALA A 34 17.24 1.83 2.44
CA ALA A 34 17.14 1.51 1.03
C ALA A 34 15.95 2.32 0.47
N GLY A 35 16.18 3.14 -0.54
CA GLY A 35 15.11 3.86 -1.25
C GLY A 35 14.20 2.89 -2.02
N PRO A 36 13.29 3.40 -2.84
CA PRO A 36 12.43 2.59 -3.70
C PRO A 36 13.25 1.60 -4.54
N LEU A 37 12.66 0.43 -4.80
CA LEU A 37 13.29 -0.58 -5.63
C LEU A 37 13.28 -0.15 -7.11
N PRO A 38 14.26 -0.59 -7.92
CA PRO A 38 14.26 -0.30 -9.34
C PRO A 38 13.02 -0.90 -10.01
N VAL A 39 12.40 -0.11 -10.89
CA VAL A 39 11.27 -0.56 -11.70
C VAL A 39 11.78 -1.59 -12.72
N PRO A 40 11.13 -2.76 -12.85
CA PRO A 40 11.46 -3.74 -13.88
C PRO A 40 11.47 -3.14 -15.30
N ALA A 41 12.40 -3.56 -16.14
CA ALA A 41 12.59 -2.98 -17.49
C ALA A 41 11.38 -3.17 -18.43
N ASN A 42 10.52 -4.13 -18.14
CA ASN A 42 9.27 -4.39 -18.87
C ASN A 42 8.10 -3.51 -18.42
N LEU A 43 8.28 -2.71 -17.38
CA LEU A 43 7.27 -1.80 -16.85
C LEU A 43 7.67 -0.34 -17.12
N LEU A 44 6.67 0.52 -17.25
CA LEU A 44 6.89 1.95 -17.45
C LEU A 44 6.36 2.73 -16.24
N ALA A 45 7.26 3.36 -15.48
CA ALA A 45 6.84 4.18 -14.34
C ALA A 45 6.04 5.41 -14.80
N LEU A 46 4.95 5.71 -14.09
CA LEU A 46 4.15 6.91 -14.34
C LEU A 46 4.96 8.20 -14.19
N THR A 47 5.97 8.20 -13.31
CA THR A 47 6.85 9.36 -13.06
C THR A 47 7.83 9.67 -14.21
N GLN A 48 8.00 8.75 -15.16
CA GLN A 48 8.82 8.99 -16.35
C GLN A 48 8.04 9.80 -17.40
N PRO A 49 8.70 10.65 -18.22
CA PRO A 49 8.03 11.42 -19.27
C PRO A 49 7.15 10.58 -20.21
N ALA A 50 7.62 9.41 -20.61
CA ALA A 50 6.86 8.49 -21.46
C ALA A 50 5.60 7.96 -20.73
N GLY A 51 5.70 7.66 -19.41
CA GLY A 51 4.55 7.22 -18.60
C GLY A 51 3.50 8.32 -18.44
N GLN A 52 3.93 9.55 -18.23
CA GLN A 52 3.06 10.73 -18.18
C GLN A 52 2.37 10.99 -19.52
N SER A 53 3.14 10.97 -20.62
CA SER A 53 2.61 11.15 -21.98
C SER A 53 1.56 10.07 -22.30
N ARG A 54 1.80 8.81 -21.92
CA ARG A 54 0.83 7.73 -22.07
C ARG A 54 -0.46 8.02 -21.33
N LEU A 55 -0.40 8.47 -20.08
CA LEU A 55 -1.59 8.83 -19.33
C LEU A 55 -2.36 9.97 -20.01
N MET A 56 -1.66 10.98 -20.49
CA MET A 56 -2.31 12.13 -21.14
C MET A 56 -3.01 11.73 -22.44
N SER A 57 -2.44 10.82 -23.23
CA SER A 57 -3.02 10.35 -24.50
C SER A 57 -4.09 9.27 -24.34
N THR A 58 -4.10 8.54 -23.21
CA THR A 58 -5.06 7.45 -22.95
C THR A 58 -6.49 8.00 -22.87
N VAL A 59 -7.45 7.27 -23.45
CA VAL A 59 -8.90 7.60 -23.41
C VAL A 59 -9.51 7.06 -22.12
N ASP A 60 -9.30 5.77 -21.81
CA ASP A 60 -9.91 5.06 -20.69
C ASP A 60 -9.11 5.33 -19.40
N LYS A 61 -9.26 6.52 -18.82
CA LYS A 61 -8.57 7.00 -17.61
C LYS A 61 -9.45 7.72 -16.61
N GLN A 62 -10.76 7.55 -16.72
CA GLN A 62 -11.69 8.29 -15.86
C GLN A 62 -11.52 7.92 -14.39
N SER A 63 -11.16 6.66 -14.10
CA SER A 63 -10.83 6.22 -12.74
C SER A 63 -9.59 6.88 -12.15
N TYR A 64 -8.64 7.36 -12.99
CA TYR A 64 -7.40 7.95 -12.51
C TYR A 64 -7.63 9.19 -11.65
N TRP A 65 -8.51 10.09 -12.08
CA TRP A 65 -8.69 11.39 -11.44
C TRP A 65 -9.17 11.25 -9.99
N PRO A 66 -10.30 10.57 -9.70
CA PRO A 66 -10.77 10.41 -8.33
C PRO A 66 -9.84 9.51 -7.48
N LEU A 67 -9.24 8.46 -8.06
CA LEU A 67 -8.29 7.61 -7.32
C LEU A 67 -6.99 8.35 -6.96
N SER A 68 -6.52 9.24 -7.84
CA SER A 68 -5.30 10.02 -7.58
C SER A 68 -5.48 11.07 -6.49
N GLU A 69 -6.69 11.64 -6.34
CA GLU A 69 -7.03 12.55 -5.24
C GLU A 69 -6.88 11.88 -3.88
N TYR A 70 -7.22 10.59 -3.80
CA TYR A 70 -7.16 9.79 -2.57
C TYR A 70 -6.02 8.77 -2.55
N PHE A 71 -4.96 8.99 -3.34
CA PHE A 71 -3.86 8.02 -3.45
C PHE A 71 -3.08 7.90 -2.15
N GLU A 72 -3.25 6.78 -1.46
CA GLU A 72 -2.62 6.49 -0.18
C GLU A 72 -1.39 5.60 -0.26
N THR A 73 -0.54 5.70 0.77
CA THR A 73 0.49 4.68 1.05
C THR A 73 -0.06 3.71 2.08
N GLN A 74 0.00 2.42 1.79
CA GLN A 74 -0.40 1.40 2.76
C GLN A 74 0.35 1.56 4.08
N ARG A 75 -0.36 1.41 5.20
CA ARG A 75 0.14 1.65 6.55
C ARG A 75 1.26 0.67 6.96
N ASN A 76 1.19 -0.57 6.47
CA ASN A 76 2.17 -1.63 6.68
C ASN A 76 2.11 -2.62 5.51
N GLU A 77 3.00 -3.62 5.48
CA GLU A 77 3.14 -4.54 4.35
C GLU A 77 1.90 -5.41 4.06
N ALA A 78 0.99 -5.59 5.02
CA ALA A 78 -0.23 -6.39 4.88
C ALA A 78 -1.50 -5.56 4.56
N TYR A 79 -1.42 -4.22 4.61
CA TYR A 79 -2.57 -3.31 4.45
C TYR A 79 -2.82 -2.85 3.01
N CYS A 80 -2.26 -3.52 2.02
CA CYS A 80 -2.48 -3.17 0.61
C CYS A 80 -3.96 -3.20 0.21
N SER A 81 -4.71 -4.19 0.64
CA SER A 81 -6.16 -4.29 0.42
C SER A 81 -6.93 -3.18 1.13
N VAL A 82 -6.54 -2.82 2.36
CA VAL A 82 -7.17 -1.73 3.13
C VAL A 82 -6.91 -0.38 2.46
N ALA A 83 -5.66 -0.07 2.11
CA ALA A 83 -5.32 1.17 1.41
C ALA A 83 -6.05 1.31 0.08
N SER A 84 -6.08 0.24 -0.74
CA SER A 84 -6.82 0.21 -2.00
C SER A 84 -8.32 0.43 -1.81
N SER A 85 -8.91 -0.16 -0.76
CA SER A 85 -10.33 0.00 -0.43
C SER A 85 -10.66 1.43 0.01
N VAL A 86 -9.83 2.01 0.87
CA VAL A 86 -10.00 3.39 1.36
C VAL A 86 -9.94 4.39 0.20
N MET A 87 -9.00 4.20 -0.73
CA MET A 87 -8.93 5.00 -1.97
C MET A 87 -10.26 4.91 -2.75
N ALA A 88 -10.73 3.69 -3.02
CA ALA A 88 -11.95 3.48 -3.78
C ALA A 88 -13.20 4.05 -3.07
N LEU A 89 -13.36 3.82 -1.77
CA LEU A 89 -14.49 4.31 -0.99
C LEU A 89 -14.55 5.85 -0.92
N ASN A 90 -13.40 6.51 -0.75
CA ASN A 90 -13.32 7.96 -0.79
C ASN A 90 -13.61 8.51 -2.19
N ALA A 91 -13.02 7.90 -3.23
CA ALA A 91 -13.20 8.30 -4.62
C ALA A 91 -14.66 8.16 -5.10
N LEU A 92 -15.39 7.13 -4.63
CA LEU A 92 -16.83 6.97 -4.92
C LEU A 92 -17.71 8.03 -4.28
N GLY A 93 -17.19 8.81 -3.33
CA GLY A 93 -17.95 9.86 -2.65
C GLY A 93 -19.19 9.34 -1.92
N ILE A 94 -19.16 8.09 -1.43
CA ILE A 94 -20.24 7.53 -0.60
C ILE A 94 -20.24 8.20 0.77
N LYS A 95 -21.32 7.99 1.56
CA LYS A 95 -21.40 8.53 2.91
C LYS A 95 -20.23 8.06 3.75
N ARG A 96 -19.37 9.00 4.12
CA ARG A 96 -18.14 8.77 4.90
C ARG A 96 -18.46 8.71 6.40
N PRO A 97 -17.75 7.87 7.17
CA PRO A 97 -17.86 7.89 8.62
C PRO A 97 -17.18 9.15 9.21
N ALA A 98 -17.49 9.46 10.48
CA ALA A 98 -16.66 10.39 11.23
C ALA A 98 -15.23 9.83 11.32
N SER A 99 -14.26 10.63 10.92
CA SER A 99 -12.86 10.26 11.00
C SER A 99 -12.33 10.48 12.41
N SER A 100 -11.54 9.54 12.94
CA SER A 100 -10.82 9.72 14.20
C SER A 100 -9.73 10.80 14.08
N GLN A 101 -9.16 10.94 12.90
CA GLN A 101 -8.10 11.90 12.59
C GLN A 101 -8.65 13.31 12.29
N TYR A 102 -9.84 13.36 11.63
CA TYR A 102 -10.48 14.62 11.19
C TYR A 102 -11.95 14.63 11.61
N PRO A 103 -12.29 14.92 12.89
CA PRO A 103 -13.66 14.78 13.41
C PRO A 103 -14.71 15.59 12.63
N ASP A 104 -14.33 16.78 12.16
CA ASP A 104 -15.22 17.68 11.44
C ASP A 104 -15.32 17.37 9.92
N PHE A 105 -14.46 16.49 9.41
CA PHE A 105 -14.37 16.15 8.00
C PHE A 105 -14.48 14.63 7.81
N PRO A 106 -15.68 14.10 7.55
CA PRO A 106 -15.88 12.66 7.34
C PRO A 106 -14.96 12.10 6.25
N TYR A 107 -14.25 11.03 6.56
CA TYR A 107 -13.21 10.47 5.70
C TYR A 107 -13.00 8.98 6.00
N PHE A 108 -12.79 8.15 4.98
CA PHE A 108 -12.33 6.78 5.17
C PHE A 108 -10.81 6.78 5.32
N SER A 109 -10.32 6.47 6.51
CA SER A 109 -8.91 6.23 6.78
C SER A 109 -8.62 4.74 6.93
N GLN A 110 -7.37 4.32 6.76
CA GLN A 110 -6.98 2.92 7.00
C GLN A 110 -7.15 2.53 8.48
N GLU A 111 -7.15 3.50 9.39
CA GLU A 111 -7.39 3.30 10.82
C GLU A 111 -8.87 3.07 11.12
N ASP A 112 -9.75 3.86 10.49
CA ASP A 112 -11.19 3.80 10.73
C ASP A 112 -11.91 2.74 9.87
N PHE A 113 -11.25 2.16 8.86
CA PHE A 113 -11.81 1.22 7.90
C PHE A 113 -12.59 0.07 8.55
N PHE A 114 -12.05 -0.49 9.64
CA PHE A 114 -12.66 -1.64 10.30
C PHE A 114 -13.78 -1.27 11.28
N ARG A 115 -14.09 0.02 11.50
CA ARG A 115 -15.16 0.43 12.43
C ARG A 115 -16.55 -0.03 12.01
N THR A 116 -16.75 -0.19 10.72
CA THR A 116 -18.03 -0.64 10.13
C THR A 116 -17.99 -2.08 9.64
N VAL A 117 -16.84 -2.75 9.78
CA VAL A 117 -16.65 -4.13 9.32
C VAL A 117 -16.94 -5.09 10.46
N ASP A 118 -17.74 -6.13 10.19
CA ASP A 118 -17.98 -7.22 11.13
C ASP A 118 -16.62 -7.90 11.46
N PRO A 119 -16.19 -7.91 12.73
CA PRO A 119 -14.91 -8.49 13.14
C PRO A 119 -14.81 -10.01 12.87
N ASN A 120 -15.93 -10.72 12.68
CA ASN A 120 -15.94 -12.11 12.26
C ASN A 120 -15.55 -12.29 10.78
N ILE A 121 -15.78 -11.28 9.93
CA ILE A 121 -15.38 -11.29 8.52
C ILE A 121 -13.92 -10.86 8.41
N ALA A 122 -13.57 -9.72 8.98
CA ALA A 122 -12.20 -9.23 9.04
C ALA A 122 -11.97 -8.30 10.24
N ASN A 123 -10.79 -8.39 10.83
CA ASN A 123 -10.38 -7.47 11.91
C ASN A 123 -8.93 -7.01 11.70
N PRO A 124 -8.55 -5.86 12.28
CA PRO A 124 -7.22 -5.27 12.09
C PRO A 124 -6.07 -6.22 12.42
N ALA A 125 -6.18 -6.99 13.51
CA ALA A 125 -5.11 -7.85 13.99
C ALA A 125 -4.84 -9.02 13.02
N ARG A 126 -5.91 -9.60 12.45
CA ARG A 126 -5.79 -10.65 11.44
C ARG A 126 -5.22 -10.10 10.13
N VAL A 127 -5.79 -9.01 9.62
CA VAL A 127 -5.35 -8.41 8.36
C VAL A 127 -3.90 -7.93 8.45
N ASN A 128 -3.45 -7.44 9.61
CA ASN A 128 -2.07 -7.03 9.84
C ASN A 128 -1.04 -8.19 9.70
N ARG A 129 -1.47 -9.44 9.88
CA ARG A 129 -0.60 -10.63 9.72
C ARG A 129 -0.69 -11.27 8.34
N GLU A 130 -1.90 -11.32 7.78
CA GLU A 130 -2.23 -12.20 6.66
C GLU A 130 -2.66 -11.45 5.40
N GLY A 131 -3.00 -10.14 5.52
CA GLY A 131 -3.69 -9.42 4.46
C GLY A 131 -5.13 -9.93 4.28
N MET A 132 -5.66 -9.81 3.06
CA MET A 132 -6.97 -10.33 2.69
C MET A 132 -6.92 -11.05 1.34
N THR A 133 -7.61 -12.19 1.25
CA THR A 133 -7.87 -12.88 -0.02
C THR A 133 -8.91 -12.13 -0.84
N LEU A 134 -9.13 -12.55 -2.10
CA LEU A 134 -10.13 -11.96 -2.99
C LEU A 134 -11.54 -12.01 -2.37
N ASP A 135 -11.93 -13.19 -1.86
CA ASP A 135 -13.24 -13.41 -1.26
C ASP A 135 -13.45 -12.62 0.02
N GLN A 136 -12.40 -12.53 0.86
CA GLN A 136 -12.45 -11.74 2.09
C GLN A 136 -12.62 -10.25 1.79
N LEU A 137 -11.87 -9.70 0.83
CA LEU A 137 -12.02 -8.30 0.46
C LEU A 137 -13.40 -7.99 -0.11
N ALA A 138 -13.93 -8.86 -0.98
CA ALA A 138 -15.27 -8.70 -1.52
C ALA A 138 -16.35 -8.73 -0.42
N ALA A 139 -16.23 -9.66 0.55
CA ALA A 139 -17.15 -9.74 1.69
C ALA A 139 -17.07 -8.50 2.59
N VAL A 140 -15.86 -7.98 2.85
CA VAL A 140 -15.65 -6.74 3.62
C VAL A 140 -16.29 -5.55 2.91
N LEU A 141 -16.00 -5.35 1.63
CA LEU A 141 -16.52 -4.21 0.87
C LEU A 141 -18.04 -4.26 0.71
N SER A 142 -18.64 -5.44 0.69
CA SER A 142 -20.10 -5.60 0.65
C SER A 142 -20.82 -5.06 1.88
N GLN A 143 -20.12 -4.76 2.97
CA GLN A 143 -20.68 -4.13 4.18
C GLN A 143 -20.79 -2.61 4.06
N PHE A 144 -20.19 -2.01 3.04
CA PHE A 144 -20.32 -0.60 2.73
C PHE A 144 -21.49 -0.37 1.75
N PRO A 145 -22.04 0.87 1.63
CA PRO A 145 -23.15 1.17 0.72
C PRO A 145 -22.70 1.24 -0.75
N VAL A 146 -22.04 0.20 -1.23
CA VAL A 146 -21.53 0.02 -2.59
C VAL A 146 -21.98 -1.31 -3.18
N SER A 147 -21.99 -1.42 -4.51
CA SER A 147 -22.09 -2.70 -5.22
C SER A 147 -20.70 -3.31 -5.35
N VAL A 148 -20.58 -4.60 -5.12
CA VAL A 148 -19.30 -5.32 -5.19
C VAL A 148 -19.47 -6.53 -6.10
N THR A 149 -18.59 -6.64 -7.11
CA THR A 149 -18.48 -7.83 -7.96
C THR A 149 -17.05 -8.33 -7.92
N LYS A 150 -16.87 -9.62 -7.68
CA LYS A 150 -15.55 -10.26 -7.69
C LYS A 150 -15.39 -11.18 -8.88
N TYR A 151 -14.17 -11.25 -9.39
CA TYR A 151 -13.80 -12.12 -10.50
C TYR A 151 -12.49 -12.84 -10.16
N HIS A 152 -12.52 -14.15 -10.03
CA HIS A 152 -11.29 -14.94 -10.00
C HIS A 152 -10.71 -15.01 -11.42
N SER A 153 -9.45 -14.62 -11.58
CA SER A 153 -8.86 -14.56 -12.93
C SER A 153 -8.67 -15.94 -13.58
N GLY A 154 -8.70 -17.01 -12.78
CA GLY A 154 -8.74 -18.38 -13.30
C GLY A 154 -10.02 -18.73 -14.07
N ASP A 155 -11.11 -18.00 -13.81
CA ASP A 155 -12.41 -18.19 -14.48
C ASP A 155 -12.58 -17.29 -15.70
N LEU A 156 -11.61 -16.42 -15.99
CA LEU A 156 -11.64 -15.48 -17.10
C LEU A 156 -10.67 -15.89 -18.21
N THR A 157 -11.02 -15.56 -19.43
CA THR A 157 -10.04 -15.48 -20.52
C THR A 157 -9.29 -14.16 -20.48
N LEU A 158 -8.13 -14.06 -21.14
CA LEU A 158 -7.39 -12.80 -21.27
C LEU A 158 -8.24 -11.69 -21.91
N ALA A 159 -9.09 -12.02 -22.87
CA ALA A 159 -9.98 -11.06 -23.52
C ALA A 159 -11.01 -10.50 -22.52
N GLN A 160 -11.65 -11.38 -21.73
CA GLN A 160 -12.60 -10.97 -20.69
C GLN A 160 -11.93 -10.13 -19.59
N PHE A 161 -10.72 -10.50 -19.18
CA PHE A 161 -9.94 -9.70 -18.21
C PHE A 161 -9.62 -8.30 -18.76
N ARG A 162 -9.18 -8.21 -20.04
CA ARG A 162 -8.92 -6.93 -20.71
C ARG A 162 -10.17 -6.06 -20.77
N ASP A 163 -11.31 -6.62 -21.17
CA ASP A 163 -12.57 -5.90 -21.27
C ASP A 163 -13.04 -5.41 -19.89
N LEU A 164 -12.88 -6.23 -18.84
CA LEU A 164 -13.16 -5.86 -17.46
C LEU A 164 -12.31 -4.66 -17.00
N VAL A 165 -11.00 -4.69 -17.28
CA VAL A 165 -10.09 -3.60 -16.92
C VAL A 165 -10.43 -2.32 -17.67
N ARG A 166 -10.67 -2.43 -18.98
CA ARG A 166 -11.07 -1.29 -19.82
C ARG A 166 -12.38 -0.66 -19.33
N ASP A 167 -13.42 -1.46 -19.12
CA ASP A 167 -14.71 -0.98 -18.62
C ASP A 167 -14.57 -0.27 -17.27
N ALA A 168 -13.85 -0.87 -16.33
CA ALA A 168 -13.68 -0.29 -15.01
C ALA A 168 -12.88 1.02 -15.01
N THR A 169 -11.98 1.22 -15.99
CA THR A 169 -11.13 2.44 -16.05
C THR A 169 -11.73 3.55 -16.93
N ALA A 170 -12.72 3.22 -17.76
CA ALA A 170 -13.42 4.17 -18.62
C ALA A 170 -14.46 5.04 -17.88
N HIS A 171 -14.77 4.71 -16.62
CA HIS A 171 -15.79 5.38 -15.80
C HIS A 171 -15.21 5.86 -14.47
N ASP A 172 -15.91 6.78 -13.79
CA ASP A 172 -15.54 7.35 -12.49
C ASP A 172 -16.51 6.95 -11.35
N ASP A 173 -17.50 6.11 -11.66
CA ASP A 173 -18.52 5.60 -10.74
C ASP A 173 -18.23 4.18 -10.21
N GLY A 174 -17.07 3.62 -10.57
CA GLY A 174 -16.62 2.31 -10.15
C GLY A 174 -15.13 2.10 -10.36
N PHE A 175 -14.53 1.29 -9.49
CA PHE A 175 -13.08 1.06 -9.48
C PHE A 175 -12.74 -0.41 -9.40
N ALA A 176 -11.72 -0.83 -10.16
CA ALA A 176 -11.17 -2.16 -10.12
C ALA A 176 -9.98 -2.22 -9.14
N LEU A 177 -10.08 -3.06 -8.12
CA LEU A 177 -9.02 -3.41 -7.20
C LEU A 177 -8.43 -4.75 -7.62
N LEU A 178 -7.18 -4.75 -8.05
CA LEU A 178 -6.49 -5.95 -8.53
C LEU A 178 -5.74 -6.65 -7.40
N ASN A 179 -6.00 -7.94 -7.22
CA ASN A 179 -5.16 -8.85 -6.45
C ASN A 179 -4.23 -9.59 -7.41
N PHE A 180 -2.92 -9.50 -7.20
CA PHE A 180 -1.91 -10.06 -8.09
C PHE A 180 -0.67 -10.52 -7.32
N ARG A 181 0.16 -11.34 -7.96
CA ARG A 181 1.46 -11.75 -7.42
C ARG A 181 2.57 -10.92 -8.07
N ARG A 182 3.30 -10.15 -7.26
CA ARG A 182 4.32 -9.19 -7.72
C ARG A 182 5.40 -9.80 -8.62
N VAL A 183 5.88 -11.00 -8.28
CA VAL A 183 6.96 -11.64 -9.04
C VAL A 183 6.59 -11.91 -10.49
N GLU A 184 5.32 -12.06 -10.81
CA GLU A 184 4.85 -12.31 -12.18
C GLU A 184 4.95 -11.06 -13.08
N ILE A 185 5.01 -9.87 -12.49
CA ILE A 185 5.29 -8.61 -13.21
C ILE A 185 6.75 -8.17 -13.08
N GLY A 186 7.62 -9.02 -12.50
CA GLY A 186 9.05 -8.74 -12.33
C GLY A 186 9.39 -7.96 -11.06
N GLU A 187 8.42 -7.66 -10.19
CA GLU A 187 8.62 -6.96 -8.93
C GLU A 187 8.99 -7.91 -7.79
N LYS A 188 9.66 -7.41 -6.77
CA LYS A 188 9.95 -8.17 -5.54
C LYS A 188 8.74 -8.18 -4.59
N GLY A 189 8.38 -9.36 -4.11
CA GLY A 189 7.33 -9.55 -3.11
C GLY A 189 6.36 -10.67 -3.47
N GLY A 190 5.37 -10.87 -2.61
CA GLY A 190 4.32 -11.88 -2.75
C GLY A 190 3.03 -11.33 -3.37
N GLY A 191 1.90 -11.74 -2.77
CA GLY A 191 0.58 -11.22 -3.11
C GLY A 191 0.42 -9.74 -2.76
N HIS A 192 -0.32 -9.02 -3.60
CA HIS A 192 -0.51 -7.59 -3.43
C HIS A 192 -1.86 -7.12 -3.98
N TRP A 193 -2.33 -5.99 -3.46
CA TRP A 193 -3.53 -5.30 -3.93
C TRP A 193 -3.17 -3.89 -4.37
N SER A 194 -3.73 -3.46 -5.50
CA SER A 194 -3.66 -2.06 -5.92
C SER A 194 -4.80 -1.72 -6.87
N PRO A 195 -5.30 -0.47 -6.89
CA PRO A 195 -6.29 -0.03 -7.87
C PRO A 195 -5.70 0.05 -9.28
N LEU A 196 -6.54 -0.28 -10.27
CA LEU A 196 -6.30 0.02 -11.68
C LEU A 196 -6.94 1.37 -12.03
N ALA A 197 -6.18 2.25 -12.66
CA ALA A 197 -6.59 3.65 -12.83
C ALA A 197 -6.80 4.08 -14.28
N ALA A 198 -6.19 3.39 -15.23
CA ALA A 198 -6.32 3.68 -16.66
C ALA A 198 -6.02 2.44 -17.49
N PHE A 199 -6.57 2.38 -18.71
CA PHE A 199 -6.24 1.37 -19.72
C PHE A 199 -5.84 2.06 -21.02
N ASP A 200 -4.61 1.82 -21.47
CA ASP A 200 -4.10 2.31 -22.76
C ASP A 200 -4.21 1.24 -23.84
N ALA A 201 -5.17 1.41 -24.74
CA ALA A 201 -5.41 0.47 -25.83
C ALA A 201 -4.24 0.38 -26.81
N ALA A 202 -3.48 1.46 -27.00
CA ALA A 202 -2.38 1.49 -27.95
C ALA A 202 -1.20 0.59 -27.52
N SER A 203 -0.95 0.48 -26.23
CA SER A 203 0.11 -0.38 -25.67
C SER A 203 -0.43 -1.64 -24.99
N ASP A 204 -1.73 -1.88 -25.01
CA ASP A 204 -2.43 -2.95 -24.26
C ASP A 204 -1.94 -3.06 -22.81
N SER A 205 -1.94 -1.91 -22.10
CA SER A 205 -1.40 -1.80 -20.74
C SER A 205 -2.37 -1.10 -19.82
N ALA A 206 -2.38 -1.48 -18.54
CA ALA A 206 -3.13 -0.77 -17.52
C ALA A 206 -2.19 -0.05 -16.54
N LEU A 207 -2.64 1.09 -16.02
CA LEU A 207 -1.96 1.85 -14.98
C LEU A 207 -2.34 1.29 -13.61
N LEU A 208 -1.35 0.75 -12.92
CA LEU A 208 -1.46 0.25 -11.55
C LEU A 208 -1.00 1.34 -10.57
N LEU A 209 -1.87 1.78 -9.67
CA LEU A 209 -1.54 2.71 -8.59
C LEU A 209 -1.04 1.93 -7.38
N ASP A 210 0.25 1.63 -7.33
CA ASP A 210 0.83 0.82 -6.27
C ASP A 210 0.75 1.51 -4.91
N VAL A 211 -0.04 0.96 -4.00
CA VAL A 211 -0.20 1.50 -2.64
C VAL A 211 1.03 1.26 -1.74
N ALA A 212 1.96 0.37 -2.12
CA ALA A 212 3.27 0.26 -1.46
C ALA A 212 4.27 1.29 -2.02
N ARG A 213 3.90 2.57 -2.00
CA ARG A 213 4.62 3.69 -2.62
C ARG A 213 6.06 3.85 -2.15
N TYR A 214 6.38 3.35 -0.97
CA TYR A 214 7.74 3.28 -0.45
C TYR A 214 8.60 2.23 -1.17
N LYS A 215 7.96 1.32 -1.92
CA LYS A 215 8.61 0.18 -2.58
C LYS A 215 8.69 0.35 -4.10
N TYR A 216 7.57 0.71 -4.73
CA TYR A 216 7.47 0.96 -6.17
C TYR A 216 6.59 2.17 -6.47
N PRO A 217 6.86 2.92 -7.54
CA PRO A 217 5.94 3.95 -8.05
C PRO A 217 4.73 3.31 -8.72
N ALA A 218 3.74 4.13 -9.10
CA ALA A 218 2.71 3.72 -10.05
C ALA A 218 3.33 3.37 -11.41
N VAL A 219 2.88 2.26 -12.01
CA VAL A 219 3.46 1.71 -13.23
C VAL A 219 2.39 1.29 -14.25
N TRP A 220 2.72 1.45 -15.53
CA TRP A 220 2.01 0.82 -16.63
C TRP A 220 2.50 -0.62 -16.78
N VAL A 221 1.57 -1.56 -16.77
CA VAL A 221 1.84 -3.00 -16.85
C VAL A 221 1.07 -3.56 -18.03
N PRO A 222 1.69 -4.34 -18.94
CA PRO A 222 0.96 -5.04 -20.01
C PRO A 222 -0.18 -5.91 -19.46
N ILE A 223 -1.34 -5.87 -20.11
CA ILE A 223 -2.54 -6.61 -19.65
C ILE A 223 -2.27 -8.10 -19.54
N ALA A 224 -1.55 -8.70 -20.47
CA ALA A 224 -1.21 -10.12 -20.41
C ALA A 224 -0.40 -10.48 -19.15
N GLN A 225 0.47 -9.59 -18.67
CA GLN A 225 1.22 -9.80 -17.43
C GLN A 225 0.36 -9.62 -16.18
N LEU A 226 -0.52 -8.61 -16.15
CA LEU A 226 -1.48 -8.44 -15.04
C LEU A 226 -2.41 -9.64 -14.95
N TYR A 227 -2.89 -10.13 -16.08
CA TYR A 227 -3.71 -11.33 -16.14
C TYR A 227 -2.97 -12.54 -15.57
N ALA A 228 -1.76 -12.83 -16.05
CA ALA A 228 -0.94 -13.92 -15.50
C ALA A 228 -0.67 -13.76 -14.01
N ALA A 229 -0.35 -12.54 -13.56
CA ALA A 229 -0.10 -12.23 -12.16
C ALA A 229 -1.34 -12.41 -11.28
N SER A 230 -2.53 -12.16 -11.82
CA SER A 230 -3.80 -12.34 -11.12
C SER A 230 -4.34 -13.79 -11.20
N GLN A 231 -3.87 -14.60 -12.14
CA GLN A 231 -4.14 -16.05 -12.18
C GLN A 231 -3.33 -16.82 -11.13
N ALA A 232 -2.24 -16.25 -10.61
CA ALA A 232 -1.44 -16.89 -9.59
C ALA A 232 -2.30 -17.29 -8.37
N VAL A 233 -2.17 -18.55 -7.95
CA VAL A 233 -2.91 -19.10 -6.82
C VAL A 233 -2.54 -18.34 -5.53
N ASP A 234 -3.55 -17.97 -4.76
CA ASP A 234 -3.38 -17.44 -3.41
C ASP A 234 -3.24 -18.61 -2.44
N ASN A 235 -2.10 -18.69 -1.74
CA ASN A 235 -1.79 -19.79 -0.84
C ASN A 235 -2.75 -19.90 0.36
N VAL A 236 -3.48 -18.82 0.68
CA VAL A 236 -4.46 -18.82 1.80
C VAL A 236 -5.80 -19.37 1.35
N SER A 237 -6.29 -18.98 0.17
CA SER A 237 -7.58 -19.43 -0.35
C SER A 237 -7.49 -20.71 -1.21
N GLY A 238 -6.32 -21.04 -1.75
CA GLY A 238 -6.13 -22.16 -2.67
C GLY A 238 -6.69 -21.95 -4.08
N VAL A 239 -7.21 -20.74 -4.38
CA VAL A 239 -7.77 -20.39 -5.69
C VAL A 239 -7.02 -19.21 -6.31
N SER A 240 -7.28 -18.91 -7.58
CA SER A 240 -6.64 -17.79 -8.25
C SER A 240 -6.96 -16.46 -7.56
N ARG A 241 -6.05 -15.52 -7.67
CA ARG A 241 -6.28 -14.11 -7.39
C ARG A 241 -7.25 -13.54 -8.42
N GLY A 242 -7.39 -12.22 -8.51
CA GLY A 242 -8.32 -11.65 -9.46
C GLY A 242 -8.65 -10.19 -9.20
N VAL A 243 -9.86 -9.79 -9.52
CA VAL A 243 -10.32 -8.40 -9.47
C VAL A 243 -11.57 -8.29 -8.62
N VAL A 244 -11.61 -7.28 -7.75
CA VAL A 244 -12.85 -6.81 -7.11
C VAL A 244 -13.22 -5.47 -7.74
N VAL A 245 -14.40 -5.39 -8.32
CA VAL A 245 -14.98 -4.15 -8.85
C VAL A 245 -15.96 -3.61 -7.82
N VAL A 246 -15.74 -2.36 -7.42
CA VAL A 246 -16.58 -1.62 -6.46
C VAL A 246 -17.23 -0.48 -7.19
N ARG A 247 -18.57 -0.39 -7.15
CA ARG A 247 -19.33 0.68 -7.82
C ARG A 247 -20.25 1.40 -6.84
N LYS A 248 -20.56 2.65 -7.13
CA LYS A 248 -21.62 3.39 -6.42
C LYS A 248 -22.95 2.68 -6.64
N ARG A 249 -23.78 2.58 -5.58
CA ARG A 249 -25.17 2.12 -5.66
C ARG A 249 -26.08 3.22 -6.15
#